data_a39c51742074126abd0e051036152244
#
_entry.id   a39c51742074126abd0e051036152244
#
_cell.length_a   1.000
_cell.length_b   1.000
_cell.length_c   1.000
_cell.angle_alpha   90.00
_cell.angle_beta   90.00
_cell.angle_gamma   90.00
#
_symmetry.space_group_name_H-M   'P 1'
#
loop_
_entity.id
_entity.type
_entity.pdbx_description
1 polymer ?
#
loop_
_entity_poly.entity_id
_entity_poly.type
_entity_poly.pdbx_seq_one_letter_code
_entity_poly.pdbx_strand_id
1 'polypeptide(L)'
;MTPRVGVDVAAIPRIAEAHRRFGSRFLRKFLSDREIAYCAESPERWAGRWAAKEAIGKAMPSGVPRPRMRDVEILPSDDGRPHVRVAPATTLTGRTVDVSIAHDGHFAVAVAVIPDLHETPHPKRLKRSPGTEAPLAWADGPAPQGDPERRPDGFRLPDRPRDGHKGTFGTVVVLAGSQGFTGAAYLASMGAARAGAGIVRLLVAQSIYPILAEKCTEVIVGPVPEISPGVVGHASLSGILRGFAGADAGVIGPGIGRDASTRRLIEELIPRVAAPLVLDADTLNLLSEHRAILPRLPAQIVLTPHPAEFGRLADLETTAVQQDRRGVASRFAKAWNKVVVLKGAGTVIAAPDGRVTLNPVSTPALASGGTGDVLAGLIGGLMAQKLPPFEAAVTGVHLHSLAGMDLEASLGQAGVLASDLLPQIPRVMERLR
;
A
#
# COMPACT_ATOMS: atom_id res chain seq x y z
N MET A 1 -12.28 -18.93 23.60
CA MET A 1 -10.92 -18.39 23.30
C MET A 1 -10.61 -18.73 21.86
N THR A 2 -10.32 -17.76 21.01
CA THR A 2 -10.12 -17.99 19.58
C THR A 2 -8.63 -18.14 19.31
N PRO A 3 -8.13 -19.28 18.80
CA PRO A 3 -6.73 -19.45 18.47
C PRO A 3 -6.30 -18.48 17.39
N ARG A 4 -5.08 -17.99 17.46
CA ARG A 4 -4.50 -17.12 16.42
C ARG A 4 -3.79 -17.98 15.37
N VAL A 5 -4.09 -17.70 14.11
CA VAL A 5 -3.55 -18.46 12.98
C VAL A 5 -2.72 -17.53 12.10
N GLY A 6 -1.56 -17.99 11.68
CA GLY A 6 -0.71 -17.34 10.69
C GLY A 6 -0.37 -18.29 9.57
N VAL A 7 -0.28 -17.79 8.35
CA VAL A 7 0.08 -18.58 7.17
C VAL A 7 1.17 -17.84 6.40
N ASP A 8 2.14 -18.59 5.90
CA ASP A 8 3.16 -18.07 4.97
C ASP A 8 3.52 -19.06 3.88
N VAL A 9 4.00 -18.53 2.75
CA VAL A 9 4.45 -19.27 1.57
C VAL A 9 5.84 -18.80 1.17
N ALA A 10 6.79 -19.71 1.05
CA ALA A 10 8.14 -19.41 0.59
C ALA A 10 8.45 -20.12 -0.74
N ALA A 11 8.98 -19.37 -1.72
CA ALA A 11 9.46 -19.96 -2.97
C ALA A 11 10.81 -20.66 -2.75
N ILE A 12 10.85 -21.98 -2.93
CA ILE A 12 12.05 -22.80 -2.76
C ILE A 12 13.22 -22.34 -3.64
N PRO A 13 13.02 -22.03 -4.95
CA PRO A 13 14.11 -21.54 -5.79
C PRO A 13 14.72 -20.22 -5.30
N ARG A 14 13.92 -19.34 -4.71
CA ARG A 14 14.38 -18.05 -4.15
C ARG A 14 15.29 -18.25 -2.94
N ILE A 15 14.94 -19.18 -2.06
CA ILE A 15 15.76 -19.51 -0.89
C ILE A 15 17.07 -20.18 -1.32
N ALA A 16 17.00 -21.10 -2.28
CA ALA A 16 18.18 -21.76 -2.85
C ALA A 16 19.13 -20.75 -3.52
N GLU A 17 18.59 -19.79 -4.29
CA GLU A 17 19.38 -18.73 -4.93
C GLU A 17 20.05 -17.81 -3.92
N ALA A 18 19.32 -17.43 -2.86
CA ALA A 18 19.89 -16.62 -1.79
C ALA A 18 21.02 -17.36 -1.06
N HIS A 19 20.89 -18.69 -0.85
CA HIS A 19 21.97 -19.51 -0.30
C HIS A 19 23.16 -19.59 -1.25
N ARG A 20 22.96 -19.81 -2.54
CA ARG A 20 24.07 -19.81 -3.53
C ARG A 20 24.83 -18.49 -3.53
N ARG A 21 24.13 -17.36 -3.40
CA ARG A 21 24.73 -16.02 -3.44
C ARG A 21 25.46 -15.64 -2.15
N PHE A 22 24.92 -16.00 -0.98
CA PHE A 22 25.38 -15.51 0.31
C PHE A 22 25.90 -16.62 1.25
N GLY A 23 25.88 -17.87 0.80
CA GLY A 23 26.35 -19.04 1.54
C GLY A 23 25.62 -19.26 2.87
N SER A 24 26.27 -19.98 3.77
CA SER A 24 25.74 -20.27 5.11
C SER A 24 25.42 -19.02 5.95
N ARG A 25 25.99 -17.87 5.59
CA ARG A 25 25.69 -16.57 6.24
C ARG A 25 24.22 -16.17 6.06
N PHE A 26 23.60 -16.54 4.93
CA PHE A 26 22.16 -16.32 4.71
C PHE A 26 21.33 -17.21 5.63
N LEU A 27 21.61 -18.51 5.69
CA LEU A 27 20.88 -19.46 6.54
C LEU A 27 20.94 -19.07 8.02
N ARG A 28 22.09 -18.63 8.50
CA ARG A 28 22.29 -18.17 9.88
C ARG A 28 21.49 -16.90 10.25
N LYS A 29 20.87 -16.22 9.32
CA LYS A 29 19.96 -15.12 9.62
C LYS A 29 18.64 -15.58 10.22
N PHE A 30 18.18 -16.78 9.88
CA PHE A 30 16.87 -17.26 10.29
C PHE A 30 16.86 -18.69 10.88
N LEU A 31 17.91 -19.50 10.69
CA LEU A 31 18.04 -20.84 11.26
C LEU A 31 18.97 -20.85 12.48
N SER A 32 18.65 -21.69 13.47
CA SER A 32 19.58 -22.08 14.53
C SER A 32 20.65 -23.05 14.00
N ASP A 33 21.75 -23.23 14.74
CA ASP A 33 22.79 -24.17 14.32
C ASP A 33 22.26 -25.60 14.25
N ARG A 34 21.31 -25.99 15.10
CA ARG A 34 20.64 -27.31 15.06
C ARG A 34 19.71 -27.46 13.85
N GLU A 35 18.99 -26.39 13.46
CA GLU A 35 18.19 -26.39 12.25
C GLU A 35 19.06 -26.49 10.99
N ILE A 36 20.21 -25.81 10.97
CA ILE A 36 21.16 -25.88 9.86
C ILE A 36 21.67 -27.34 9.73
N ALA A 37 22.04 -27.99 10.83
CA ALA A 37 22.46 -29.35 10.82
C ALA A 37 21.35 -30.32 10.34
N TYR A 38 20.12 -30.12 10.80
CA TYR A 38 18.97 -30.92 10.38
C TYR A 38 18.59 -30.72 8.92
N CYS A 39 18.56 -29.47 8.46
CA CYS A 39 18.19 -29.16 7.08
C CYS A 39 19.23 -29.62 6.06
N ALA A 40 20.49 -29.75 6.46
CA ALA A 40 21.61 -30.06 5.57
C ALA A 40 21.57 -29.20 4.29
N GLU A 41 21.77 -29.78 3.12
CA GLU A 41 21.76 -29.08 1.83
C GLU A 41 20.38 -29.13 1.12
N SER A 42 19.25 -29.19 1.90
CA SER A 42 17.90 -29.24 1.32
C SER A 42 17.24 -27.88 1.26
N PRO A 43 17.09 -27.27 0.06
CA PRO A 43 16.36 -26.02 -0.13
C PRO A 43 14.90 -26.08 0.33
N GLU A 44 14.24 -27.24 0.21
CA GLU A 44 12.86 -27.47 0.66
C GLU A 44 12.76 -27.31 2.17
N ARG A 45 13.72 -27.90 2.91
CA ARG A 45 13.76 -27.80 4.37
C ARG A 45 14.07 -26.37 4.82
N TRP A 46 14.96 -25.64 4.13
CA TRP A 46 15.21 -24.23 4.42
C TRP A 46 13.98 -23.38 4.19
N ALA A 47 13.32 -23.55 3.05
CA ALA A 47 12.10 -22.79 2.70
C ALA A 47 10.94 -23.10 3.67
N GLY A 48 10.77 -24.38 4.06
CA GLY A 48 9.78 -24.79 5.04
C GLY A 48 9.98 -24.11 6.41
N ARG A 49 11.25 -24.01 6.89
CA ARG A 49 11.54 -23.31 8.15
C ARG A 49 11.35 -21.80 8.03
N TRP A 50 11.73 -21.23 6.89
CA TRP A 50 11.44 -19.82 6.62
C TRP A 50 9.94 -19.54 6.70
N ALA A 51 9.13 -20.27 5.93
CA ALA A 51 7.67 -20.10 5.92
C ALA A 51 7.06 -20.32 7.32
N ALA A 52 7.51 -21.31 8.08
CA ALA A 52 6.99 -21.59 9.42
C ALA A 52 7.29 -20.46 10.42
N LYS A 53 8.49 -19.87 10.37
CA LYS A 53 8.86 -18.75 11.26
C LYS A 53 8.12 -17.46 10.91
N GLU A 54 7.91 -17.19 9.63
CA GLU A 54 7.05 -16.10 9.17
C GLU A 54 5.58 -16.32 9.57
N ALA A 55 5.06 -17.55 9.43
CA ALA A 55 3.72 -17.90 9.86
C ALA A 55 3.53 -17.68 11.37
N ILE A 56 4.50 -18.07 12.21
CA ILE A 56 4.48 -17.79 13.65
C ILE A 56 4.44 -16.27 13.90
N GLY A 57 5.27 -15.50 13.20
CA GLY A 57 5.26 -14.04 13.29
C GLY A 57 3.93 -13.40 12.90
N LYS A 58 3.22 -13.99 11.92
CA LYS A 58 1.89 -13.53 11.47
C LYS A 58 0.76 -13.92 12.45
N ALA A 59 0.91 -15.04 13.17
CA ALA A 59 -0.03 -15.44 14.21
C ALA A 59 0.06 -14.60 15.48
N MET A 60 1.12 -13.79 15.66
CA MET A 60 1.27 -12.95 16.85
C MET A 60 0.35 -11.73 16.80
N PRO A 61 -0.14 -11.22 17.96
CA PRO A 61 -0.94 -10.02 18.02
C PRO A 61 -0.19 -8.79 17.49
N SER A 62 -0.91 -7.86 16.91
CA SER A 62 -0.39 -6.54 16.57
C SER A 62 0.09 -5.83 17.85
N GLY A 63 1.30 -5.22 17.79
CA GLY A 63 1.88 -4.51 18.93
C GLY A 63 2.68 -5.40 19.90
N VAL A 64 2.69 -6.71 19.73
CA VAL A 64 3.57 -7.61 20.49
C VAL A 64 4.89 -7.78 19.73
N PRO A 65 6.07 -7.56 20.38
CA PRO A 65 7.35 -7.76 19.72
C PRO A 65 7.51 -9.19 19.20
N ARG A 66 7.82 -9.31 17.90
CA ARG A 66 8.07 -10.62 17.28
C ARG A 66 9.43 -11.16 17.75
N PRO A 67 9.55 -12.43 18.09
CA PRO A 67 10.84 -13.04 18.34
C PRO A 67 11.70 -12.96 17.07
N ARG A 68 13.02 -12.87 17.22
CA ARG A 68 13.91 -13.04 16.07
C ARG A 68 13.72 -14.43 15.51
N MET A 69 13.83 -14.60 14.21
CA MET A 69 13.67 -15.93 13.58
C MET A 69 14.58 -17.00 14.18
N ARG A 70 15.80 -16.63 14.61
CA ARG A 70 16.73 -17.54 15.27
C ARG A 70 16.32 -17.96 16.70
N ASP A 71 15.48 -17.16 17.35
CA ASP A 71 15.00 -17.43 18.71
C ASP A 71 13.82 -18.42 18.71
N VAL A 72 13.35 -18.81 17.52
CA VAL A 72 12.33 -19.84 17.29
C VAL A 72 12.99 -21.00 16.54
N GLU A 73 13.15 -22.13 17.19
CA GLU A 73 13.73 -23.36 16.61
C GLU A 73 12.63 -24.34 16.24
N ILE A 74 12.67 -24.88 15.02
CA ILE A 74 11.66 -25.82 14.51
C ILE A 74 12.37 -27.10 14.05
N LEU A 75 12.29 -28.15 14.84
CA LEU A 75 12.88 -29.45 14.58
C LEU A 75 11.79 -30.53 14.59
N PRO A 76 11.98 -31.69 13.94
CA PRO A 76 11.05 -32.78 14.05
C PRO A 76 11.10 -33.37 15.48
N SER A 77 9.96 -33.75 16.01
CA SER A 77 9.79 -34.61 17.15
C SER A 77 9.98 -36.11 16.76
N ASP A 78 9.96 -36.97 17.72
CA ASP A 78 10.18 -38.44 17.49
C ASP A 78 9.13 -39.04 16.54
N ASP A 79 7.93 -38.49 16.47
CA ASP A 79 6.85 -38.86 15.55
C ASP A 79 6.93 -38.14 14.18
N GLY A 80 8.00 -37.36 13.93
CA GLY A 80 8.26 -36.65 12.68
C GLY A 80 7.52 -35.31 12.51
N ARG A 81 6.67 -34.91 13.46
CA ARG A 81 5.97 -33.61 13.39
C ARG A 81 6.90 -32.45 13.73
N PRO A 82 6.68 -31.27 13.12
CA PRO A 82 7.42 -30.07 13.50
C PRO A 82 7.16 -29.71 14.97
N HIS A 83 8.21 -29.65 15.77
CA HIS A 83 8.16 -29.21 17.16
C HIS A 83 8.84 -27.84 17.30
N VAL A 84 8.12 -26.87 17.88
CA VAL A 84 8.58 -25.50 18.05
C VAL A 84 9.18 -25.31 19.44
N ARG A 85 10.42 -24.87 19.50
CA ARG A 85 11.09 -24.43 20.73
C ARG A 85 11.39 -22.93 20.62
N VAL A 86 11.10 -22.21 21.68
CA VAL A 86 11.30 -20.76 21.72
C VAL A 86 12.36 -20.43 22.77
N ALA A 87 13.30 -19.55 22.43
CA ALA A 87 14.34 -19.13 23.34
C ALA A 87 13.75 -18.45 24.60
N PRO A 88 14.37 -18.60 25.78
CA PRO A 88 13.97 -17.88 26.98
C PRO A 88 13.92 -16.35 26.75
N ALA A 89 13.03 -15.66 27.45
CA ALA A 89 12.83 -14.21 27.35
C ALA A 89 12.24 -13.68 26.01
N THR A 90 11.60 -14.53 25.21
CA THR A 90 10.76 -14.09 24.11
C THR A 90 9.30 -13.95 24.53
N THR A 91 8.51 -13.26 23.75
CA THR A 91 7.04 -13.08 23.99
C THR A 91 6.25 -14.40 23.88
N LEU A 92 6.87 -15.45 23.35
CA LEU A 92 6.29 -16.79 23.21
C LEU A 92 6.77 -17.77 24.29
N THR A 93 7.62 -17.36 25.23
CA THR A 93 8.14 -18.22 26.29
C THR A 93 7.01 -18.81 27.14
N GLY A 94 7.02 -20.15 27.30
CA GLY A 94 6.00 -20.89 28.06
C GLY A 94 4.68 -21.08 27.31
N ARG A 95 4.63 -20.78 26.01
CA ARG A 95 3.42 -20.96 25.19
C ARG A 95 3.58 -22.12 24.22
N THR A 96 2.48 -22.81 23.95
CA THR A 96 2.41 -23.80 22.88
C THR A 96 2.25 -23.12 21.54
N VAL A 97 3.04 -23.51 20.58
CA VAL A 97 2.96 -23.04 19.18
C VAL A 97 2.92 -24.28 18.30
N ASP A 98 1.80 -24.52 17.66
CA ASP A 98 1.64 -25.61 16.71
C ASP A 98 1.95 -25.14 15.30
N VAL A 99 2.70 -25.95 14.54
CA VAL A 99 3.08 -25.62 13.17
C VAL A 99 2.86 -26.83 12.28
N SER A 100 2.32 -26.61 11.12
CA SER A 100 2.28 -27.58 10.01
C SER A 100 3.05 -27.02 8.83
N ILE A 101 3.89 -27.86 8.20
CA ILE A 101 4.71 -27.48 7.04
C ILE A 101 4.44 -28.48 5.93
N ALA A 102 4.13 -27.98 4.74
CA ALA A 102 4.01 -28.75 3.52
C ALA A 102 4.86 -28.11 2.42
N HIS A 103 5.30 -28.89 1.45
CA HIS A 103 5.95 -28.38 0.24
C HIS A 103 5.48 -29.17 -0.98
N ASP A 104 5.33 -28.46 -2.09
CA ASP A 104 5.00 -29.05 -3.38
C ASP A 104 5.68 -28.23 -4.50
N GLY A 105 6.41 -28.93 -5.36
CA GLY A 105 7.11 -28.35 -6.49
C GLY A 105 8.05 -27.20 -6.09
N HIS A 106 7.63 -25.98 -6.32
CA HIS A 106 8.45 -24.78 -6.12
C HIS A 106 8.14 -24.01 -4.83
N PHE A 107 7.19 -24.47 -4.02
CA PHE A 107 6.74 -23.72 -2.85
C PHE A 107 6.77 -24.58 -1.57
N ALA A 108 7.12 -23.93 -0.46
CA ALA A 108 6.89 -24.43 0.89
C ALA A 108 5.81 -23.56 1.54
N VAL A 109 4.82 -24.18 2.16
CA VAL A 109 3.71 -23.53 2.86
C VAL A 109 3.78 -23.92 4.33
N ALA A 110 3.52 -22.97 5.22
CA ALA A 110 3.39 -23.25 6.63
C ALA A 110 2.19 -22.56 7.26
N VAL A 111 1.57 -23.26 8.20
CA VAL A 111 0.51 -22.74 9.05
C VAL A 111 0.99 -22.80 10.49
N ALA A 112 0.83 -21.72 11.25
CA ALA A 112 1.12 -21.66 12.68
C ALA A 112 -0.16 -21.35 13.46
N VAL A 113 -0.37 -22.03 14.58
CA VAL A 113 -1.49 -21.82 15.50
C VAL A 113 -0.95 -21.53 16.89
N ILE A 114 -1.38 -20.44 17.50
CA ILE A 114 -1.05 -20.06 18.88
C ILE A 114 -2.36 -20.06 19.69
N PRO A 115 -2.60 -21.07 20.56
CA PRO A 115 -3.90 -21.23 21.23
C PRO A 115 -4.28 -20.12 22.20
N ASP A 116 -3.31 -19.55 22.91
CA ASP A 116 -3.57 -18.56 23.98
C ASP A 116 -2.51 -17.44 23.98
N LEU A 117 -2.88 -16.30 23.42
CA LEU A 117 -2.19 -15.05 23.65
C LEU A 117 -3.11 -14.11 24.43
N HIS A 118 -3.17 -14.30 25.76
CA HIS A 118 -3.73 -13.25 26.65
C HIS A 118 -2.80 -12.03 26.59
N GLU A 119 -3.41 -10.87 26.51
CA GLU A 119 -2.70 -9.59 26.64
C GLU A 119 -1.88 -9.59 27.94
N THR A 120 -0.57 -9.46 27.81
CA THR A 120 0.27 -9.11 28.96
C THR A 120 -0.07 -7.70 29.39
N PRO A 121 -0.15 -7.41 30.71
CA PRO A 121 -0.42 -6.05 31.18
C PRO A 121 0.64 -5.09 30.62
N HIS A 122 0.17 -4.02 30.00
CA HIS A 122 1.02 -2.93 29.52
C HIS A 122 1.98 -2.43 30.63
N PRO A 123 3.25 -2.14 30.34
CA PRO A 123 4.12 -1.43 31.26
C PRO A 123 3.50 -0.07 31.60
N LYS A 124 3.54 0.29 32.87
CA LYS A 124 2.92 1.47 33.49
C LYS A 124 3.12 2.74 32.65
N ARG A 125 2.02 3.40 32.32
CA ARG A 125 1.95 4.73 31.73
C ARG A 125 2.93 5.68 32.43
N LEU A 126 3.81 6.29 31.65
CA LEU A 126 4.53 7.49 32.06
C LEU A 126 3.53 8.62 32.30
N LYS A 127 3.59 9.25 33.48
CA LYS A 127 2.73 10.38 33.88
C LYS A 127 2.89 11.52 32.87
N ARG A 128 1.79 11.91 32.24
CA ARG A 128 1.71 13.10 31.37
C ARG A 128 1.80 14.37 32.19
N SER A 129 2.56 15.35 31.72
CA SER A 129 2.51 16.73 32.18
C SER A 129 1.19 17.38 31.78
N PRO A 130 0.57 18.24 32.62
CA PRO A 130 -0.71 18.87 32.31
C PRO A 130 -0.51 20.00 31.31
N GLY A 131 -1.24 19.97 30.20
CA GLY A 131 -1.39 21.10 29.29
C GLY A 131 -1.23 20.76 27.81
N THR A 132 -2.14 19.98 27.27
CA THR A 132 -2.47 19.97 25.84
C THR A 132 -3.86 19.36 25.64
N GLU A 133 -4.62 19.92 24.72
CA GLU A 133 -6.00 19.59 24.37
C GLU A 133 -6.30 18.10 24.33
N ALA A 134 -7.52 17.72 24.73
CA ALA A 134 -7.98 16.35 24.81
C ALA A 134 -7.73 15.58 23.50
N PRO A 135 -7.16 14.34 23.54
CA PRO A 135 -7.05 13.50 22.37
C PRO A 135 -8.47 13.20 21.85
N LEU A 136 -8.65 13.30 20.53
CA LEU A 136 -9.89 12.91 19.89
C LEU A 136 -10.27 11.47 20.30
N ALA A 137 -11.51 11.27 20.75
CA ALA A 137 -12.05 10.10 21.43
C ALA A 137 -12.04 8.78 20.63
N TRP A 138 -11.35 8.71 19.48
CA TRP A 138 -11.31 7.53 18.60
C TRP A 138 -9.90 6.98 18.32
N ALA A 139 -8.85 7.47 19.02
CA ALA A 139 -7.53 6.84 18.96
C ALA A 139 -7.53 5.37 19.45
N ASP A 140 -8.51 5.00 20.29
CA ASP A 140 -8.70 3.66 20.85
C ASP A 140 -10.13 3.12 20.64
N GLY A 141 -10.97 3.77 19.82
CA GLY A 141 -12.36 3.38 19.56
C GLY A 141 -12.52 2.66 18.21
N PRO A 142 -13.69 2.06 17.96
CA PRO A 142 -14.02 1.50 16.66
C PRO A 142 -13.91 2.59 15.59
N ALA A 143 -13.48 2.18 14.38
CA ALA A 143 -13.39 3.08 13.23
C ALA A 143 -14.71 3.86 13.07
N PRO A 144 -14.64 5.18 12.72
CA PRO A 144 -15.85 5.98 12.60
C PRO A 144 -16.81 5.35 11.60
N GLN A 145 -17.99 4.97 12.10
CA GLN A 145 -19.14 4.58 11.30
C GLN A 145 -20.06 5.80 11.22
N GLY A 146 -19.66 6.80 10.46
CA GLY A 146 -20.50 7.95 10.17
C GLY A 146 -21.61 7.58 9.20
N ASP A 147 -22.61 8.45 9.10
CA ASP A 147 -23.67 8.32 8.11
C ASP A 147 -23.04 8.25 6.69
N PRO A 148 -23.21 7.13 5.97
CA PRO A 148 -22.63 6.97 4.64
C PRO A 148 -23.23 7.94 3.60
N GLU A 149 -24.40 8.50 3.84
CA GLU A 149 -25.03 9.49 2.97
C GLU A 149 -24.55 10.92 3.25
N ARG A 150 -23.89 11.13 4.39
CA ARG A 150 -23.32 12.43 4.73
C ARG A 150 -22.08 12.73 3.87
N ARG A 151 -22.23 13.67 2.95
CA ARG A 151 -21.10 14.15 2.16
C ARG A 151 -20.10 14.90 3.05
N PRO A 152 -18.81 14.53 3.02
CA PRO A 152 -17.80 15.23 3.81
C PRO A 152 -17.53 16.65 3.24
N ASP A 153 -17.06 17.55 4.10
CA ASP A 153 -16.68 18.91 3.68
C ASP A 153 -15.60 18.86 2.59
N GLY A 154 -15.83 19.54 1.48
CA GLY A 154 -14.98 19.49 0.30
C GLY A 154 -15.40 18.43 -0.75
N PHE A 155 -16.43 17.63 -0.48
CA PHE A 155 -16.97 16.72 -1.50
C PHE A 155 -17.63 17.48 -2.64
N ARG A 156 -17.24 17.15 -3.87
CA ARG A 156 -17.81 17.71 -5.09
C ARG A 156 -17.67 16.74 -6.25
N LEU A 157 -18.77 16.44 -6.94
CA LEU A 157 -18.72 15.71 -8.20
C LEU A 157 -18.43 16.66 -9.38
N PRO A 158 -17.65 16.23 -10.38
CA PRO A 158 -17.47 17.01 -11.61
C PRO A 158 -18.79 17.15 -12.38
N ASP A 159 -19.00 18.31 -13.00
CA ASP A 159 -20.10 18.51 -13.92
C ASP A 159 -19.93 17.66 -15.18
N ARG A 160 -21.03 17.12 -15.69
CA ARG A 160 -21.04 16.33 -16.94
C ARG A 160 -22.09 16.85 -17.91
N PRO A 161 -21.77 17.93 -18.66
CA PRO A 161 -22.68 18.47 -19.65
C PRO A 161 -23.01 17.43 -20.74
N ARG A 162 -24.24 17.43 -21.21
CA ARG A 162 -24.74 16.43 -22.19
C ARG A 162 -24.06 16.53 -23.55
N ASP A 163 -23.57 17.71 -23.92
CA ASP A 163 -22.80 17.99 -25.12
C ASP A 163 -21.28 17.83 -24.94
N GLY A 164 -20.86 17.34 -23.77
CA GLY A 164 -19.47 17.09 -23.46
C GLY A 164 -18.84 16.00 -24.34
N HIS A 165 -17.57 16.16 -24.69
CA HIS A 165 -16.77 15.20 -25.43
C HIS A 165 -15.54 14.76 -24.62
N LYS A 166 -14.78 13.75 -25.08
CA LYS A 166 -13.62 13.22 -24.35
C LYS A 166 -12.61 14.28 -23.90
N GLY A 167 -12.40 15.35 -24.67
CA GLY A 167 -11.55 16.48 -24.30
C GLY A 167 -12.11 17.34 -23.16
N THR A 168 -13.45 17.42 -23.01
CA THR A 168 -14.11 18.15 -21.91
C THR A 168 -13.78 17.51 -20.55
N PHE A 169 -13.64 16.19 -20.51
CA PHE A 169 -13.44 15.43 -19.28
C PHE A 169 -11.97 15.13 -18.96
N GLY A 170 -11.08 15.73 -19.73
CA GLY A 170 -9.65 15.79 -19.48
C GLY A 170 -8.88 14.50 -19.77
N THR A 171 -7.57 14.62 -19.79
CA THR A 171 -6.60 13.54 -20.04
C THR A 171 -5.78 13.25 -18.78
N VAL A 172 -5.79 12.01 -18.34
CA VAL A 172 -4.90 11.51 -17.28
C VAL A 172 -3.72 10.78 -17.89
N VAL A 173 -2.52 11.07 -17.41
CA VAL A 173 -1.32 10.27 -17.71
C VAL A 173 -0.92 9.49 -16.46
N VAL A 174 -0.85 8.18 -16.57
CA VAL A 174 -0.43 7.27 -15.50
C VAL A 174 0.97 6.76 -15.82
N LEU A 175 1.93 6.94 -14.92
CA LEU A 175 3.27 6.34 -14.96
C LEU A 175 3.35 5.32 -13.85
N ALA A 176 3.25 4.03 -14.17
CA ALA A 176 3.06 2.97 -13.20
C ALA A 176 3.50 1.61 -13.75
N GLY A 177 3.67 0.66 -12.85
CA GLY A 177 3.96 -0.73 -13.19
C GLY A 177 5.44 -1.01 -13.42
N SER A 178 5.79 -2.23 -13.07
CA SER A 178 7.10 -2.86 -13.32
C SER A 178 6.89 -4.38 -13.45
N GLN A 179 7.96 -5.11 -13.68
CA GLN A 179 7.90 -6.57 -13.71
C GLN A 179 7.35 -7.11 -12.37
N GLY A 180 6.28 -7.92 -12.43
CA GLY A 180 5.54 -8.42 -11.27
C GLY A 180 4.46 -7.47 -10.74
N PHE A 181 4.41 -6.19 -11.17
CA PHE A 181 3.46 -5.18 -10.71
C PHE A 181 2.61 -4.58 -11.85
N THR A 182 2.35 -5.35 -12.90
CA THR A 182 1.48 -4.92 -14.01
C THR A 182 0.04 -4.67 -13.55
N GLY A 183 -0.42 -5.38 -12.49
CA GLY A 183 -1.73 -5.19 -11.88
C GLY A 183 -1.93 -3.78 -11.33
N ALA A 184 -0.91 -3.19 -10.68
CA ALA A 184 -0.99 -1.84 -10.13
C ALA A 184 -1.20 -0.78 -11.23
N ALA A 185 -0.47 -0.89 -12.35
CA ALA A 185 -0.63 -0.02 -13.50
C ALA A 185 -2.04 -0.09 -14.10
N TYR A 186 -2.58 -1.32 -14.24
CA TYR A 186 -3.95 -1.54 -14.71
C TYR A 186 -4.98 -0.90 -13.77
N LEU A 187 -4.91 -1.19 -12.46
CA LEU A 187 -5.86 -0.72 -11.46
C LEU A 187 -5.88 0.81 -11.35
N ALA A 188 -4.70 1.45 -11.35
CA ALA A 188 -4.61 2.90 -11.34
C ALA A 188 -5.20 3.53 -12.60
N SER A 189 -4.91 2.96 -13.78
CA SER A 189 -5.44 3.48 -15.04
C SER A 189 -6.95 3.31 -15.15
N MET A 190 -7.47 2.14 -14.74
CA MET A 190 -8.91 1.88 -14.72
C MET A 190 -9.62 2.70 -13.66
N GLY A 191 -9.00 2.97 -12.50
CA GLY A 191 -9.51 3.89 -11.49
C GLY A 191 -9.74 5.30 -12.07
N ALA A 192 -8.79 5.82 -12.85
CA ALA A 192 -8.91 7.09 -13.54
C ALA A 192 -10.03 7.09 -14.60
N ALA A 193 -10.13 6.01 -15.39
CA ALA A 193 -11.20 5.86 -16.39
C ALA A 193 -12.58 5.81 -15.72
N ARG A 194 -12.73 5.04 -14.64
CA ARG A 194 -13.99 4.90 -13.87
C ARG A 194 -14.38 6.15 -13.09
N ALA A 195 -13.41 7.04 -12.81
CA ALA A 195 -13.68 8.39 -12.30
C ALA A 195 -14.35 9.31 -13.33
N GLY A 196 -14.34 8.90 -14.60
CA GLY A 196 -14.93 9.65 -15.69
C GLY A 196 -13.96 10.51 -16.50
N ALA A 197 -12.65 10.32 -16.39
CA ALA A 197 -11.67 10.94 -17.27
C ALA A 197 -11.98 10.62 -18.75
N GLY A 198 -11.81 11.62 -19.62
CA GLY A 198 -12.12 11.46 -21.03
C GLY A 198 -11.10 10.64 -21.82
N ILE A 199 -9.82 10.73 -21.41
CA ILE A 199 -8.72 9.96 -21.97
C ILE A 199 -7.78 9.53 -20.84
N VAL A 200 -7.37 8.25 -20.85
CA VAL A 200 -6.32 7.74 -19.97
C VAL A 200 -5.17 7.21 -20.81
N ARG A 201 -3.96 7.71 -20.56
CA ARG A 201 -2.71 7.22 -21.15
C ARG A 201 -1.90 6.55 -20.06
N LEU A 202 -1.44 5.33 -20.29
CA LEU A 202 -0.59 4.57 -19.38
C LEU A 202 0.81 4.45 -19.97
N LEU A 203 1.81 5.00 -19.31
CA LEU A 203 3.23 4.89 -19.68
C LEU A 203 3.88 3.78 -18.87
N VAL A 204 4.51 2.82 -19.56
CA VAL A 204 5.08 1.62 -18.94
C VAL A 204 6.42 1.26 -19.57
N ALA A 205 7.23 0.49 -18.84
CA ALA A 205 8.46 -0.08 -19.39
C ALA A 205 8.18 -0.95 -20.62
N GLN A 206 9.06 -0.92 -21.59
CA GLN A 206 8.91 -1.60 -22.90
C GLN A 206 8.58 -3.09 -22.77
N SER A 207 9.23 -3.81 -21.85
CA SER A 207 9.05 -5.26 -21.71
C SER A 207 7.69 -5.67 -21.14
N ILE A 208 7.01 -4.81 -20.38
CA ILE A 208 5.67 -5.08 -19.83
C ILE A 208 4.54 -4.49 -20.68
N TYR A 209 4.88 -3.73 -21.72
CA TYR A 209 3.91 -3.13 -22.65
C TYR A 209 2.95 -4.16 -23.27
N PRO A 210 3.40 -5.30 -23.82
CA PRO A 210 2.49 -6.26 -24.45
C PRO A 210 1.43 -6.80 -23.47
N ILE A 211 1.83 -7.05 -22.22
CA ILE A 211 0.94 -7.55 -21.15
C ILE A 211 -0.15 -6.53 -20.86
N LEU A 212 0.21 -5.24 -20.78
CA LEU A 212 -0.75 -4.19 -20.44
C LEU A 212 -1.57 -3.73 -21.65
N ALA A 213 -1.02 -3.80 -22.86
CA ALA A 213 -1.76 -3.54 -24.08
C ALA A 213 -2.87 -4.59 -24.31
N GLU A 214 -2.62 -5.86 -23.96
CA GLU A 214 -3.65 -6.91 -23.99
C GLU A 214 -4.71 -6.72 -22.90
N LYS A 215 -4.28 -6.33 -21.70
CA LYS A 215 -5.17 -6.19 -20.54
C LYS A 215 -6.05 -4.94 -20.57
N CYS A 216 -5.59 -3.88 -21.22
CA CYS A 216 -6.26 -2.57 -21.28
C CYS A 216 -6.95 -2.38 -22.64
N THR A 217 -8.27 -2.28 -22.66
CA THR A 217 -9.05 -2.02 -23.89
C THR A 217 -9.23 -0.53 -24.15
N GLU A 218 -9.61 0.24 -23.11
CA GLU A 218 -9.96 1.67 -23.23
C GLU A 218 -8.81 2.61 -22.92
N VAL A 219 -7.76 2.12 -22.24
CA VAL A 219 -6.57 2.89 -21.83
C VAL A 219 -5.54 2.83 -22.97
N ILE A 220 -5.02 4.00 -23.34
CA ILE A 220 -3.95 4.09 -24.34
C ILE A 220 -2.62 3.77 -23.68
N VAL A 221 -2.12 2.55 -23.91
CA VAL A 221 -0.83 2.12 -23.35
C VAL A 221 0.32 2.57 -24.26
N GLY A 222 1.30 3.25 -23.67
CA GLY A 222 2.51 3.74 -24.37
C GLY A 222 3.78 3.17 -23.75
N PRO A 223 4.64 2.49 -24.54
CA PRO A 223 5.91 2.02 -24.02
C PRO A 223 6.91 3.18 -23.89
N VAL A 224 7.73 3.13 -22.82
CA VAL A 224 8.88 4.00 -22.65
C VAL A 224 10.16 3.16 -22.54
N PRO A 225 11.33 3.70 -22.91
CA PRO A 225 12.60 2.98 -22.74
C PRO A 225 12.78 2.52 -21.29
N GLU A 226 13.41 1.37 -21.11
CA GLU A 226 13.73 0.79 -19.82
C GLU A 226 15.25 0.63 -19.64
N ILE A 227 15.72 0.60 -18.40
CA ILE A 227 17.14 0.39 -18.05
C ILE A 227 17.47 -1.08 -17.80
N SER A 228 16.44 -1.85 -17.44
CA SER A 228 16.43 -3.31 -17.34
C SER A 228 14.98 -3.77 -17.44
N PRO A 229 14.69 -5.05 -17.71
CA PRO A 229 13.34 -5.54 -17.92
C PRO A 229 12.36 -5.08 -16.83
N GLY A 230 11.35 -4.31 -17.23
CA GLY A 230 10.30 -3.80 -16.34
C GLY A 230 10.71 -2.58 -15.49
N VAL A 231 11.91 -2.01 -15.65
CA VAL A 231 12.38 -0.90 -14.83
C VAL A 231 12.56 0.36 -15.68
N VAL A 232 11.70 1.37 -15.45
CA VAL A 232 11.90 2.71 -16.01
C VAL A 232 12.93 3.48 -15.20
N GLY A 233 13.84 4.18 -15.88
CA GLY A 233 14.89 4.93 -15.23
C GLY A 233 15.11 6.30 -15.86
N HIS A 234 16.16 7.00 -15.43
CA HIS A 234 16.45 8.37 -15.87
C HIS A 234 16.54 8.53 -17.40
N ALA A 235 17.00 7.51 -18.11
CA ALA A 235 17.07 7.52 -19.59
C ALA A 235 15.68 7.67 -20.25
N SER A 236 14.59 7.34 -19.55
CA SER A 236 13.22 7.46 -20.06
C SER A 236 12.62 8.86 -19.91
N LEU A 237 13.31 9.79 -19.23
CA LEU A 237 12.77 11.10 -18.83
C LEU A 237 12.17 11.89 -20.00
N SER A 238 12.88 12.02 -21.11
CA SER A 238 12.42 12.77 -22.29
C SER A 238 11.17 12.15 -22.92
N GLY A 239 11.11 10.81 -22.98
CA GLY A 239 9.96 10.06 -23.49
C GLY A 239 8.72 10.25 -22.59
N ILE A 240 8.93 10.17 -21.29
CA ILE A 240 7.84 10.36 -20.30
C ILE A 240 7.34 11.80 -20.34
N LEU A 241 8.21 12.81 -20.40
CA LEU A 241 7.80 14.22 -20.52
C LEU A 241 6.95 14.47 -21.78
N ARG A 242 7.31 13.84 -22.92
CA ARG A 242 6.44 13.89 -24.12
C ARG A 242 5.10 13.23 -23.89
N GLY A 243 5.07 12.11 -23.16
CA GLY A 243 3.83 11.44 -22.78
C GLY A 243 2.90 12.30 -21.90
N PHE A 244 3.47 13.16 -21.04
CA PHE A 244 2.75 14.10 -20.21
C PHE A 244 2.30 15.38 -20.96
N ALA A 245 2.74 15.60 -22.19
CA ALA A 245 2.30 16.76 -22.96
C ALA A 245 0.78 16.76 -23.13
N GLY A 246 0.14 17.90 -22.76
CA GLY A 246 -1.31 18.03 -22.81
C GLY A 246 -2.08 17.19 -21.79
N ALA A 247 -1.44 16.70 -20.74
CA ALA A 247 -2.12 16.06 -19.62
C ALA A 247 -2.84 17.10 -18.76
N ASP A 248 -4.06 16.79 -18.33
CA ASP A 248 -4.84 17.58 -17.37
C ASP A 248 -4.57 17.15 -15.93
N ALA A 249 -4.13 15.89 -15.72
CA ALA A 249 -3.64 15.37 -14.45
C ALA A 249 -2.69 14.19 -14.67
N GLY A 250 -1.88 13.86 -13.66
CA GLY A 250 -1.01 12.71 -13.67
C GLY A 250 -1.11 11.86 -12.42
N VAL A 251 -0.82 10.57 -12.57
CA VAL A 251 -0.67 9.61 -11.45
C VAL A 251 0.69 8.93 -11.60
N ILE A 252 1.52 8.99 -10.58
CA ILE A 252 2.88 8.45 -10.63
C ILE A 252 3.11 7.56 -9.41
N GLY A 253 3.55 6.30 -9.62
CA GLY A 253 4.07 5.49 -8.55
C GLY A 253 3.51 4.10 -8.34
N PRO A 254 2.24 3.79 -8.60
CA PRO A 254 1.71 2.44 -8.38
C PRO A 254 2.60 1.38 -9.04
N GLY A 255 3.35 0.61 -8.23
CA GLY A 255 4.21 -0.48 -8.69
C GLY A 255 5.34 -0.10 -9.66
N ILE A 256 5.85 1.13 -9.65
CA ILE A 256 6.93 1.58 -10.57
C ILE A 256 8.31 1.00 -10.21
N GLY A 257 8.45 0.48 -8.99
CA GLY A 257 9.71 -0.05 -8.46
C GLY A 257 10.55 1.00 -7.73
N ARG A 258 11.66 0.55 -7.12
CA ARG A 258 12.49 1.38 -6.21
C ARG A 258 13.96 1.39 -6.62
N ASP A 259 14.23 1.35 -7.93
CA ASP A 259 15.60 1.47 -8.43
C ASP A 259 16.14 2.89 -8.26
N ALA A 260 17.44 3.04 -8.04
CA ALA A 260 18.09 4.34 -7.87
C ALA A 260 17.95 5.24 -9.12
N SER A 261 17.93 4.66 -10.32
CA SER A 261 17.70 5.40 -11.55
C SER A 261 16.23 5.83 -11.69
N THR A 262 15.28 5.02 -11.19
CA THR A 262 13.87 5.40 -11.09
C THR A 262 13.69 6.58 -10.13
N ARG A 263 14.38 6.57 -8.98
CA ARG A 263 14.39 7.70 -8.05
C ARG A 263 14.85 8.98 -8.73
N ARG A 264 16.01 8.95 -9.41
CA ARG A 264 16.53 10.10 -10.15
C ARG A 264 15.54 10.58 -11.23
N LEU A 265 14.90 9.64 -11.94
CA LEU A 265 13.84 9.98 -12.89
C LEU A 265 12.70 10.75 -12.21
N ILE A 266 12.18 10.27 -11.09
CA ILE A 266 11.06 10.87 -10.35
C ILE A 266 11.42 12.28 -9.86
N GLU A 267 12.60 12.45 -9.27
CA GLU A 267 13.08 13.74 -8.76
C GLU A 267 13.20 14.80 -9.87
N GLU A 268 13.59 14.41 -11.09
CA GLU A 268 13.71 15.31 -12.23
C GLU A 268 12.41 15.48 -13.04
N LEU A 269 11.54 14.48 -13.05
CA LEU A 269 10.27 14.49 -13.79
C LEU A 269 9.24 15.41 -13.12
N ILE A 270 8.99 15.21 -11.82
CA ILE A 270 7.89 15.89 -11.12
C ILE A 270 7.95 17.43 -11.27
N PRO A 271 9.11 18.09 -11.10
CA PRO A 271 9.19 19.56 -11.24
C PRO A 271 8.93 20.07 -12.66
N ARG A 272 9.00 19.20 -13.67
CA ARG A 272 8.83 19.54 -15.08
C ARG A 272 7.42 19.25 -15.62
N VAL A 273 6.61 18.55 -14.87
CA VAL A 273 5.22 18.27 -15.23
C VAL A 273 4.34 19.43 -14.76
N ALA A 274 3.68 20.12 -15.72
CA ALA A 274 2.82 21.26 -15.43
C ALA A 274 1.45 20.86 -14.86
N ALA A 275 0.99 19.64 -15.16
CA ALA A 275 -0.29 19.13 -14.68
C ALA A 275 -0.24 18.80 -13.17
N PRO A 276 -1.37 18.92 -12.46
CA PRO A 276 -1.49 18.44 -11.09
C PRO A 276 -1.25 16.93 -11.01
N LEU A 277 -0.62 16.46 -9.92
CA LEU A 277 -0.16 15.07 -9.78
C LEU A 277 -0.71 14.38 -8.54
N VAL A 278 -0.98 13.09 -8.67
CA VAL A 278 -1.12 12.16 -7.55
C VAL A 278 0.16 11.33 -7.46
N LEU A 279 0.79 11.32 -6.30
CA LEU A 279 1.98 10.51 -6.01
C LEU A 279 1.62 9.44 -4.98
N ASP A 280 1.81 8.18 -5.35
CA ASP A 280 1.43 7.03 -4.51
C ASP A 280 2.52 5.97 -4.46
N ALA A 281 2.43 5.09 -3.48
CA ALA A 281 3.18 3.84 -3.38
C ALA A 281 4.70 4.02 -3.53
N ASP A 282 5.30 3.43 -4.57
CA ASP A 282 6.76 3.43 -4.73
C ASP A 282 7.33 4.83 -4.95
N THR A 283 6.59 5.76 -5.57
CA THR A 283 7.05 7.17 -5.64
C THR A 283 7.20 7.78 -4.25
N LEU A 284 6.28 7.51 -3.32
CA LEU A 284 6.40 8.01 -1.94
C LEU A 284 7.60 7.39 -1.23
N ASN A 285 7.87 6.11 -1.46
CA ASN A 285 9.03 5.43 -0.91
C ASN A 285 10.35 6.01 -1.47
N LEU A 286 10.42 6.27 -2.77
CA LEU A 286 11.59 6.88 -3.41
C LEU A 286 11.86 8.30 -2.88
N LEU A 287 10.80 9.12 -2.73
CA LEU A 287 10.91 10.47 -2.18
C LEU A 287 11.27 10.48 -0.69
N SER A 288 10.95 9.41 0.07
CA SER A 288 11.30 9.30 1.48
C SER A 288 12.83 9.19 1.71
N GLU A 289 13.58 8.73 0.71
CA GLU A 289 15.04 8.69 0.75
C GLU A 289 15.68 10.09 0.58
N HIS A 290 14.90 11.06 0.04
CA HIS A 290 15.38 12.43 -0.21
C HIS A 290 14.32 13.47 0.17
N ARG A 291 13.79 13.35 1.39
CA ARG A 291 12.63 14.12 1.91
C ARG A 291 12.70 15.64 1.73
N ALA A 292 13.93 16.20 1.73
CA ALA A 292 14.16 17.64 1.55
C ALA A 292 13.64 18.19 0.21
N ILE A 293 13.32 17.33 -0.76
CA ILE A 293 12.75 17.75 -2.04
C ILE A 293 11.26 18.08 -1.93
N LEU A 294 10.51 17.46 -1.00
CA LEU A 294 9.05 17.57 -0.92
C LEU A 294 8.52 19.02 -0.91
N PRO A 295 9.04 19.94 -0.08
CA PRO A 295 8.58 21.33 -0.10
C PRO A 295 8.87 22.07 -1.42
N ARG A 296 9.87 21.60 -2.18
CA ARG A 296 10.32 22.22 -3.43
C ARG A 296 9.54 21.76 -4.66
N LEU A 297 8.82 20.66 -4.56
CA LEU A 297 7.96 20.15 -5.63
C LEU A 297 6.76 21.09 -5.85
N PRO A 298 6.10 21.07 -7.04
CA PRO A 298 4.90 21.88 -7.30
C PRO A 298 3.80 21.72 -6.25
N ALA A 299 3.04 22.78 -5.99
CA ALA A 299 2.00 22.77 -4.96
C ALA A 299 0.79 21.88 -5.31
N GLN A 300 0.47 21.71 -6.59
CA GLN A 300 -0.69 20.95 -7.06
C GLN A 300 -0.43 19.42 -7.03
N ILE A 301 0.00 18.91 -5.88
CA ILE A 301 0.29 17.49 -5.67
C ILE A 301 -0.58 16.94 -4.55
N VAL A 302 -1.16 15.76 -4.79
CA VAL A 302 -1.80 14.92 -3.77
C VAL A 302 -0.87 13.75 -3.45
N LEU A 303 -0.50 13.62 -2.20
CA LEU A 303 0.25 12.48 -1.66
C LEU A 303 -0.74 11.51 -0.99
N THR A 304 -0.65 10.21 -1.29
CA THR A 304 -1.61 9.22 -0.79
C THR A 304 -0.95 8.14 0.10
N PRO A 305 -0.17 8.50 1.13
CA PRO A 305 0.54 7.54 1.95
C PRO A 305 -0.39 6.72 2.86
N HIS A 306 -0.10 5.43 3.03
CA HIS A 306 -0.54 4.69 4.20
C HIS A 306 0.34 5.04 5.42
N PRO A 307 -0.04 4.70 6.69
CA PRO A 307 0.70 5.18 7.87
C PRO A 307 2.20 4.89 7.86
N ALA A 308 2.63 3.73 7.35
CA ALA A 308 4.06 3.41 7.30
C ALA A 308 4.81 4.19 6.18
N GLU A 309 4.18 4.49 5.03
CA GLU A 309 4.73 5.39 4.01
C GLU A 309 4.84 6.81 4.54
N PHE A 310 3.78 7.28 5.22
CA PHE A 310 3.79 8.59 5.85
C PHE A 310 4.91 8.71 6.88
N GLY A 311 5.10 7.70 7.74
CA GLY A 311 6.17 7.65 8.72
C GLY A 311 7.55 7.80 8.07
N ARG A 312 7.81 7.11 6.95
CA ARG A 312 9.06 7.24 6.19
C ARG A 312 9.25 8.64 5.60
N LEU A 313 8.19 9.23 5.02
CA LEU A 313 8.23 10.59 4.47
C LEU A 313 8.46 11.66 5.54
N ALA A 314 7.83 11.50 6.70
CA ALA A 314 7.82 12.47 7.79
C ALA A 314 8.95 12.29 8.80
N ASP A 315 9.73 11.20 8.69
CA ASP A 315 10.70 10.76 9.71
C ASP A 315 10.08 10.53 11.09
N LEU A 316 8.98 9.80 11.08
CA LEU A 316 8.21 9.47 12.27
C LEU A 316 7.99 7.95 12.37
N GLU A 317 7.92 7.44 13.59
CA GLU A 317 7.47 6.08 13.84
C GLU A 317 6.00 5.93 13.44
N THR A 318 5.64 4.78 12.84
CA THR A 318 4.26 4.50 12.42
C THR A 318 3.27 4.60 13.57
N THR A 319 3.68 4.24 14.78
CA THR A 319 2.88 4.37 16.01
C THR A 319 2.57 5.82 16.33
N ALA A 320 3.54 6.74 16.20
CA ALA A 320 3.33 8.17 16.39
C ALA A 320 2.36 8.76 15.35
N VAL A 321 2.46 8.31 14.10
CA VAL A 321 1.50 8.69 13.04
C VAL A 321 0.09 8.24 13.40
N GLN A 322 -0.09 7.03 13.92
CA GLN A 322 -1.40 6.49 14.28
C GLN A 322 -2.01 7.15 15.52
N GLN A 323 -1.18 7.63 16.46
CA GLN A 323 -1.64 8.31 17.68
C GLN A 323 -2.26 9.69 17.40
N ASP A 324 -1.79 10.40 16.37
CA ASP A 324 -2.31 11.72 16.01
C ASP A 324 -2.40 11.90 14.49
N ARG A 325 -3.22 11.07 13.83
CA ARG A 325 -3.38 11.09 12.36
C ARG A 325 -3.77 12.46 11.82
N ARG A 326 -4.69 13.16 12.51
CA ARG A 326 -5.17 14.47 12.08
C ARG A 326 -4.11 15.55 12.21
N GLY A 327 -3.45 15.63 13.37
CA GLY A 327 -2.42 16.63 13.63
C GLY A 327 -1.20 16.44 12.74
N VAL A 328 -0.72 15.19 12.56
CA VAL A 328 0.42 14.92 11.67
C VAL A 328 0.08 15.20 10.21
N ALA A 329 -1.09 14.79 9.71
CA ALA A 329 -1.50 15.07 8.33
C ALA A 329 -1.58 16.58 8.08
N SER A 330 -2.22 17.35 8.97
CA SER A 330 -2.34 18.80 8.86
C SER A 330 -0.98 19.51 8.88
N ARG A 331 -0.12 19.14 9.86
CA ARG A 331 1.22 19.72 10.00
C ARG A 331 2.07 19.51 8.76
N PHE A 332 2.09 18.29 8.22
CA PHE A 332 2.93 17.96 7.08
C PHE A 332 2.33 18.41 5.75
N ALA A 333 1.01 18.47 5.59
CA ALA A 333 0.37 19.11 4.44
C ALA A 333 0.84 20.56 4.29
N LYS A 334 0.87 21.31 5.41
CA LYS A 334 1.39 22.67 5.45
C LYS A 334 2.89 22.75 5.19
N ALA A 335 3.69 21.89 5.87
CA ALA A 335 5.14 21.90 5.74
C ALA A 335 5.63 21.52 4.34
N TRP A 336 4.96 20.58 3.69
CA TRP A 336 5.29 20.17 2.32
C TRP A 336 4.61 21.01 1.26
N ASN A 337 3.63 21.83 1.62
CA ASN A 337 2.75 22.58 0.71
C ASN A 337 2.04 21.64 -0.29
N LYS A 338 1.45 20.54 0.22
CA LYS A 338 0.80 19.48 -0.58
C LYS A 338 -0.49 19.02 0.09
N VAL A 339 -1.42 18.51 -0.72
CA VAL A 339 -2.55 17.77 -0.16
C VAL A 339 -2.05 16.39 0.29
N VAL A 340 -2.42 15.99 1.50
CA VAL A 340 -2.07 14.70 2.09
C VAL A 340 -3.33 13.88 2.32
N VAL A 341 -3.37 12.68 1.78
CA VAL A 341 -4.38 11.64 2.04
C VAL A 341 -3.74 10.56 2.89
N LEU A 342 -3.84 10.66 4.19
CA LEU A 342 -3.34 9.64 5.12
C LEU A 342 -4.33 8.48 5.18
N LYS A 343 -4.06 7.43 4.39
CA LYS A 343 -4.91 6.24 4.22
C LYS A 343 -5.07 5.44 5.52
N GLY A 344 -6.20 4.75 5.66
CA GLY A 344 -6.53 3.85 6.78
C GLY A 344 -7.97 4.03 7.24
N ALA A 345 -8.38 3.29 8.27
CA ALA A 345 -9.69 3.48 8.90
C ALA A 345 -9.82 4.95 9.36
N GLY A 346 -10.85 5.65 8.91
CA GLY A 346 -10.93 7.10 9.08
C GLY A 346 -9.80 7.82 8.31
N THR A 347 -9.75 7.68 7.00
CA THR A 347 -8.78 8.40 6.15
C THR A 347 -8.87 9.90 6.38
N VAL A 348 -7.70 10.51 6.65
CA VAL A 348 -7.57 11.97 6.86
C VAL A 348 -7.09 12.62 5.58
N ILE A 349 -7.80 13.64 5.12
CA ILE A 349 -7.40 14.48 3.99
C ILE A 349 -7.07 15.87 4.54
N ALA A 350 -5.83 16.33 4.33
CA ALA A 350 -5.36 17.63 4.80
C ALA A 350 -4.79 18.45 3.65
N ALA A 351 -5.14 19.74 3.60
CA ALA A 351 -4.63 20.70 2.64
C ALA A 351 -3.61 21.66 3.28
N PRO A 352 -2.73 22.28 2.48
CA PRO A 352 -1.73 23.22 3.00
C PRO A 352 -2.34 24.52 3.56
N ASP A 353 -3.55 24.86 3.17
CA ASP A 353 -4.31 26.02 3.64
C ASP A 353 -4.98 25.82 5.02
N GLY A 354 -4.82 24.61 5.59
CA GLY A 354 -5.34 24.27 6.92
C GLY A 354 -6.68 23.53 6.91
N ARG A 355 -7.32 23.34 5.75
CA ARG A 355 -8.53 22.50 5.65
C ARG A 355 -8.17 21.05 5.96
N VAL A 356 -8.97 20.40 6.80
CA VAL A 356 -8.82 18.99 7.17
C VAL A 356 -10.16 18.31 7.20
N THR A 357 -10.31 17.27 6.40
CA THR A 357 -11.52 16.44 6.33
C THR A 357 -11.18 15.04 6.78
N LEU A 358 -12.05 14.46 7.61
CA LEU A 358 -12.03 13.06 7.98
C LEU A 358 -13.09 12.32 7.16
N ASN A 359 -12.72 11.27 6.46
CA ASN A 359 -13.70 10.45 5.77
C ASN A 359 -14.56 9.69 6.80
N PRO A 360 -15.90 9.88 6.79
CA PRO A 360 -16.78 9.29 7.81
C PRO A 360 -16.99 7.79 7.63
N VAL A 361 -16.57 7.25 6.49
CA VAL A 361 -16.83 5.87 6.08
C VAL A 361 -15.53 5.05 6.10
N SER A 362 -15.59 3.87 6.69
CA SER A 362 -14.52 2.89 6.63
C SER A 362 -15.08 1.46 6.54
N THR A 363 -14.40 0.60 5.81
CA THR A 363 -14.77 -0.81 5.63
C THR A 363 -13.52 -1.69 5.57
N PRO A 364 -13.51 -2.87 6.22
CA PRO A 364 -12.44 -3.84 6.10
C PRO A 364 -12.33 -4.44 4.69
N ALA A 365 -13.37 -4.36 3.85
CA ALA A 365 -13.35 -4.81 2.46
C ALA A 365 -12.27 -4.10 1.62
N LEU A 366 -11.84 -2.91 2.01
CA LEU A 366 -10.75 -2.17 1.36
C LEU A 366 -9.35 -2.59 1.82
N ALA A 367 -9.23 -3.50 2.77
CA ALA A 367 -7.94 -3.96 3.29
C ALA A 367 -7.31 -5.07 2.41
N SER A 368 -7.38 -4.91 1.09
CA SER A 368 -6.79 -5.83 0.10
C SER A 368 -5.80 -5.10 -0.83
N GLY A 369 -4.85 -5.86 -1.39
CA GLY A 369 -3.83 -5.30 -2.29
C GLY A 369 -4.45 -4.69 -3.55
N GLY A 370 -3.97 -3.51 -3.96
CA GLY A 370 -4.42 -2.83 -5.17
C GLY A 370 -5.55 -1.83 -4.99
N THR A 371 -6.26 -1.82 -3.86
CA THR A 371 -7.32 -0.82 -3.59
C THR A 371 -6.78 0.60 -3.53
N GLY A 372 -5.54 0.78 -3.04
CA GLY A 372 -4.81 2.05 -3.08
C GLY A 372 -4.51 2.52 -4.49
N ASP A 373 -4.14 1.61 -5.40
CA ASP A 373 -3.87 1.93 -6.81
C ASP A 373 -5.14 2.46 -7.49
N VAL A 374 -6.30 1.82 -7.23
CA VAL A 374 -7.60 2.31 -7.69
C VAL A 374 -7.91 3.71 -7.17
N LEU A 375 -7.66 3.96 -5.87
CA LEU A 375 -7.86 5.28 -5.25
C LEU A 375 -6.97 6.35 -5.88
N ALA A 376 -5.69 6.05 -6.11
CA ALA A 376 -4.77 6.99 -6.76
C ALA A 376 -5.26 7.36 -8.16
N GLY A 377 -5.69 6.37 -8.94
CA GLY A 377 -6.30 6.58 -10.25
C GLY A 377 -7.59 7.41 -10.18
N LEU A 378 -8.48 7.06 -9.26
CA LEU A 378 -9.75 7.77 -9.05
C LEU A 378 -9.52 9.27 -8.75
N ILE A 379 -8.59 9.60 -7.85
CA ILE A 379 -8.24 11.00 -7.55
C ILE A 379 -7.67 11.69 -8.79
N GLY A 380 -6.76 11.04 -9.53
CA GLY A 380 -6.21 11.57 -10.78
C GLY A 380 -7.27 11.86 -11.83
N GLY A 381 -8.24 10.95 -11.99
CA GLY A 381 -9.37 11.10 -12.91
C GLY A 381 -10.32 12.25 -12.55
N LEU A 382 -10.51 12.50 -11.24
CA LEU A 382 -11.29 13.63 -10.75
C LEU A 382 -10.53 14.97 -10.97
N MET A 383 -9.21 14.98 -10.74
CA MET A 383 -8.37 16.16 -11.02
C MET A 383 -8.35 16.52 -12.50
N ALA A 384 -8.30 15.54 -13.40
CA ALA A 384 -8.36 15.77 -14.85
C ALA A 384 -9.67 16.44 -15.28
N GLN A 385 -10.76 16.18 -14.56
CA GLN A 385 -12.05 16.84 -14.74
C GLN A 385 -12.13 18.21 -14.02
N LYS A 386 -10.99 18.83 -13.72
CA LYS A 386 -10.83 20.17 -13.17
C LYS A 386 -11.26 20.32 -11.70
N LEU A 387 -11.41 19.22 -10.95
CA LEU A 387 -11.52 19.37 -9.50
C LEU A 387 -10.16 19.79 -8.92
N PRO A 388 -10.14 20.79 -8.03
CA PRO A 388 -8.92 21.14 -7.31
C PRO A 388 -8.40 19.93 -6.49
N PRO A 389 -7.09 19.84 -6.20
CA PRO A 389 -6.49 18.68 -5.56
C PRO A 389 -7.14 18.23 -4.24
N PHE A 390 -7.56 19.17 -3.39
CA PHE A 390 -8.20 18.82 -2.11
C PHE A 390 -9.58 18.22 -2.32
N GLU A 391 -10.43 18.87 -3.13
CA GLU A 391 -11.78 18.41 -3.45
C GLU A 391 -11.75 17.07 -4.19
N ALA A 392 -10.80 16.88 -5.11
CA ALA A 392 -10.58 15.62 -5.80
C ALA A 392 -10.17 14.50 -4.81
N ALA A 393 -9.30 14.80 -3.85
CA ALA A 393 -8.89 13.86 -2.82
C ALA A 393 -10.04 13.47 -1.88
N VAL A 394 -10.82 14.48 -1.40
CA VAL A 394 -11.99 14.23 -0.54
C VAL A 394 -13.03 13.39 -1.26
N THR A 395 -13.37 13.79 -2.49
CA THR A 395 -14.36 13.09 -3.32
C THR A 395 -13.91 11.67 -3.65
N GLY A 396 -12.64 11.51 -4.08
CA GLY A 396 -12.07 10.21 -4.42
C GLY A 396 -12.08 9.24 -3.24
N VAL A 397 -11.66 9.69 -2.06
CA VAL A 397 -11.67 8.88 -0.83
C VAL A 397 -13.09 8.47 -0.45
N HIS A 398 -14.04 9.39 -0.53
CA HIS A 398 -15.43 9.11 -0.15
C HIS A 398 -16.09 8.12 -1.12
N LEU A 399 -15.96 8.33 -2.43
CA LEU A 399 -16.46 7.40 -3.46
C LEU A 399 -15.85 6.00 -3.32
N HIS A 400 -14.56 5.92 -3.10
CA HIS A 400 -13.83 4.67 -2.90
C HIS A 400 -14.33 3.91 -1.67
N SER A 401 -14.56 4.61 -0.56
CA SER A 401 -15.05 4.02 0.68
C SER A 401 -16.50 3.54 0.56
N LEU A 402 -17.38 4.31 -0.09
CA LEU A 402 -18.76 3.90 -0.35
C LEU A 402 -18.82 2.70 -1.30
N ALA A 403 -17.99 2.67 -2.35
CA ALA A 403 -17.88 1.51 -3.23
C ALA A 403 -17.45 0.25 -2.46
N GLY A 404 -16.49 0.40 -1.53
CA GLY A 404 -16.07 -0.67 -0.64
C GLY A 404 -17.18 -1.16 0.29
N MET A 405 -18.00 -0.26 0.85
CA MET A 405 -19.17 -0.63 1.69
C MET A 405 -20.25 -1.37 0.89
N ASP A 406 -20.58 -0.91 -0.30
CA ASP A 406 -21.54 -1.60 -1.16
C ASP A 406 -21.07 -3.02 -1.50
N LEU A 407 -19.76 -3.19 -1.73
CA LEU A 407 -19.16 -4.51 -1.97
C LEU A 407 -19.13 -5.36 -0.70
N GLU A 408 -18.85 -4.78 0.47
CA GLU A 408 -18.95 -5.49 1.74
C GLU A 408 -20.37 -6.02 1.97
N ALA A 409 -21.38 -5.22 1.68
CA ALA A 409 -22.78 -5.61 1.81
C ALA A 409 -23.17 -6.75 0.86
N SER A 410 -22.57 -6.83 -0.32
CA SER A 410 -22.90 -7.84 -1.36
C SER A 410 -22.01 -9.08 -1.35
N LEU A 411 -20.71 -8.93 -1.03
CA LEU A 411 -19.70 -9.99 -1.08
C LEU A 411 -19.16 -10.39 0.30
N GLY A 412 -19.48 -9.62 1.36
CA GLY A 412 -18.94 -9.79 2.69
C GLY A 412 -17.62 -9.03 2.90
N GLN A 413 -17.10 -9.10 4.14
CA GLN A 413 -15.89 -8.36 4.56
C GLN A 413 -14.60 -8.91 3.95
N ALA A 414 -14.58 -10.17 3.59
CA ALA A 414 -13.41 -10.85 3.03
C ALA A 414 -13.66 -11.25 1.59
N GLY A 415 -12.62 -11.18 0.76
CA GLY A 415 -12.67 -11.63 -0.63
C GLY A 415 -13.01 -10.56 -1.66
N VAL A 416 -13.26 -9.31 -1.25
CA VAL A 416 -13.38 -8.18 -2.17
C VAL A 416 -12.02 -7.90 -2.82
N LEU A 417 -12.00 -7.89 -4.14
CA LEU A 417 -10.81 -7.57 -4.93
C LEU A 417 -10.80 -6.09 -5.32
N ALA A 418 -9.61 -5.54 -5.52
CA ALA A 418 -9.47 -4.16 -5.99
C ALA A 418 -10.19 -3.92 -7.34
N SER A 419 -10.26 -4.94 -8.21
CA SER A 419 -10.97 -4.88 -9.48
C SER A 419 -12.49 -4.77 -9.33
N ASP A 420 -13.07 -5.24 -8.22
CA ASP A 420 -14.51 -5.15 -7.98
C ASP A 420 -14.95 -3.70 -7.73
N LEU A 421 -14.06 -2.86 -7.21
CA LEU A 421 -14.30 -1.43 -7.04
C LEU A 421 -14.55 -0.71 -8.37
N LEU A 422 -13.91 -1.16 -9.45
CA LEU A 422 -13.95 -0.48 -10.74
C LEU A 422 -15.38 -0.34 -11.31
N PRO A 423 -16.22 -1.38 -11.38
CA PRO A 423 -17.61 -1.25 -11.81
C PRO A 423 -18.51 -0.57 -10.76
N GLN A 424 -18.11 -0.56 -9.47
CA GLN A 424 -18.93 0.00 -8.40
C GLN A 424 -18.79 1.52 -8.29
N ILE A 425 -17.60 2.08 -8.53
CA ILE A 425 -17.33 3.52 -8.46
C ILE A 425 -18.36 4.35 -9.28
N PRO A 426 -18.60 4.10 -10.58
CA PRO A 426 -19.57 4.90 -11.34
C PRO A 426 -21.01 4.78 -10.80
N ARG A 427 -21.39 3.62 -10.23
CA ARG A 427 -22.72 3.46 -9.58
C ARG A 427 -22.88 4.34 -8.36
N VAL A 428 -21.83 4.39 -7.51
CA VAL A 428 -21.80 5.30 -6.36
C VAL A 428 -21.82 6.76 -6.81
N MET A 429 -21.05 7.12 -7.84
CA MET A 429 -21.06 8.48 -8.40
C MET A 429 -22.45 8.89 -8.86
N GLU A 430 -23.17 8.00 -9.56
CA GLU A 430 -24.53 8.30 -10.04
C GLU A 430 -25.54 8.42 -8.90
N ARG A 431 -25.44 7.58 -7.86
CA ARG A 431 -26.28 7.69 -6.64
C ARG A 431 -26.11 9.02 -5.93
N LEU A 432 -24.93 9.64 -6.00
CA LEU A 432 -24.59 10.88 -5.34
C LEU A 432 -24.77 12.13 -6.24
N ARG A 433 -25.22 12.00 -7.49
CA ARG A 433 -25.61 13.12 -8.36
C ARG A 433 -26.99 13.65 -7.99
#